data_e07e00ab118caf3808f39432732afcaf
#
_entry.id   e07e00ab118caf3808f39432732afcaf
#
_cell.length_a   1.000
_cell.length_b   1.000
_cell.length_c   1.000
_cell.angle_alpha   90.00
_cell.angle_beta   90.00
_cell.angle_gamma   90.00
#
_symmetry.space_group_name_H-M   'P 1'
#
loop_
_entity.id
_entity.type
_entity.pdbx_description
1 polymer ?
#
loop_
_entity_poly.entity_id
_entity_poly.type
_entity_poly.pdbx_seq_one_letter_code
_entity_poly.pdbx_strand_id
1 'polypeptide(L)'
;MLVALSSLLLTSCLHEMDEVFDEDAVIRMNNAMAEYEDILTSNGGKWLLEYYANTSEPGYNYVLTFAKDGTVVMSGHNKWIQYIKNKTWTSGFGSEKSMWEVIGDNGLVLTFNSYNNYFHLFSTPDAVPTQGGTSTAGGASTAGKGHEGDYEFNLMKYSGDTIYLTGKKYNLHMIMTRLPENTDDEAYLTQVAAYNNTNTGMFTSKLNNVYIVLPDGKRWVVKSAASGYMQMYPEGEDEVMMSEYHNFIITMDGMAFRDVLTLEGNTPDVVYRVQRFTRQADGTALCVEDGKTLITADPLVDCLFSPNYSWTSTLKNTVAGGDFVTLAAAITKESKDTKNGGDGTSMNSAKISYVDSLESYVLTMTFSKTGSNRPALYKLKVDASSPTQFKLTYDGAYNYGPRYWDMCPSVQQFIEALTSTTMNLSSESLLSPVKITMSQSSNPENYIIWSL
;
A
#
# COMPACT_ATOMS: atom_id res chain seq x y z
N MET A 1 -65.45 -64.15 34.87
CA MET A 1 -64.53 -63.83 33.79
C MET A 1 -64.72 -62.34 33.56
N LEU A 2 -63.89 -61.51 34.20
CA LEU A 2 -63.96 -60.06 34.14
C LEU A 2 -62.84 -59.58 33.18
N VAL A 3 -63.19 -58.91 32.11
CA VAL A 3 -62.26 -58.23 31.22
C VAL A 3 -62.20 -56.80 31.65
N ALA A 4 -61.09 -56.38 32.24
CA ALA A 4 -60.83 -55.00 32.58
C ALA A 4 -60.28 -54.25 31.33
N LEU A 5 -61.02 -53.26 30.87
CA LEU A 5 -60.64 -52.38 29.78
C LEU A 5 -59.80 -51.22 30.35
N SER A 6 -58.51 -51.27 30.22
CA SER A 6 -57.62 -50.16 30.60
C SER A 6 -57.56 -49.14 29.47
N SER A 7 -58.21 -48.01 29.67
CA SER A 7 -58.08 -46.82 28.83
C SER A 7 -56.74 -46.13 29.09
N LEU A 8 -55.78 -46.24 28.16
CA LEU A 8 -54.59 -45.39 28.14
C LEU A 8 -55.00 -43.96 27.75
N LEU A 9 -54.99 -43.09 28.73
CA LEU A 9 -55.01 -41.63 28.48
C LEU A 9 -53.62 -41.24 27.94
N LEU A 10 -53.52 -41.03 26.63
CA LEU A 10 -52.39 -40.33 26.02
C LEU A 10 -52.54 -38.83 26.36
N THR A 11 -51.92 -38.40 27.44
CA THR A 11 -51.65 -37.00 27.68
C THR A 11 -50.52 -36.62 26.75
N SER A 12 -50.85 -36.05 25.57
CA SER A 12 -49.93 -35.28 24.75
C SER A 12 -49.47 -34.11 25.61
N CYS A 13 -48.24 -34.18 26.13
CA CYS A 13 -47.58 -32.98 26.61
C CYS A 13 -47.31 -32.08 25.39
N LEU A 14 -48.27 -31.17 25.16
CA LEU A 14 -47.95 -29.92 24.48
C LEU A 14 -46.99 -29.17 25.44
N HIS A 15 -45.68 -29.44 25.25
CA HIS A 15 -44.69 -28.50 25.76
C HIS A 15 -44.89 -27.22 24.93
N GLU A 16 -45.63 -26.28 25.44
CA GLU A 16 -45.46 -24.90 25.03
C GLU A 16 -44.01 -24.62 25.35
N MET A 17 -43.18 -24.51 24.29
CA MET A 17 -41.88 -23.94 24.44
C MET A 17 -42.12 -22.51 24.92
N ASP A 18 -41.73 -22.23 26.15
CA ASP A 18 -41.68 -20.85 26.63
C ASP A 18 -41.02 -20.00 25.53
N GLU A 19 -41.77 -19.04 25.00
CA GLU A 19 -41.21 -18.13 24.00
C GLU A 19 -40.06 -17.39 24.69
N VAL A 20 -38.85 -17.73 24.31
CA VAL A 20 -37.60 -17.12 24.84
C VAL A 20 -37.52 -15.64 24.48
N PHE A 21 -38.40 -15.18 23.58
CA PHE A 21 -38.48 -13.82 23.08
C PHE A 21 -39.89 -13.28 23.17
N ASP A 22 -40.02 -12.01 23.57
CA ASP A 22 -41.30 -11.33 23.73
C ASP A 22 -42.05 -11.04 22.43
N GLU A 23 -41.37 -11.17 21.26
CA GLU A 23 -41.92 -10.91 19.92
C GLU A 23 -41.75 -12.11 18.99
N ASP A 24 -42.71 -12.27 18.07
CA ASP A 24 -42.66 -13.25 16.98
C ASP A 24 -41.40 -13.08 16.12
N ALA A 25 -40.82 -14.19 15.66
CA ALA A 25 -39.60 -14.23 14.84
C ALA A 25 -39.73 -13.38 13.56
N VAL A 26 -40.92 -13.35 12.94
CA VAL A 26 -41.19 -12.53 11.76
C VAL A 26 -41.15 -11.04 12.08
N ILE A 27 -41.75 -10.64 13.22
CA ILE A 27 -41.75 -9.24 13.67
C ILE A 27 -40.32 -8.79 13.98
N ARG A 28 -39.56 -9.59 14.72
CA ARG A 28 -38.13 -9.30 15.00
C ARG A 28 -37.30 -9.15 13.73
N MET A 29 -37.53 -10.01 12.75
CA MET A 29 -36.82 -9.94 11.46
C MET A 29 -37.16 -8.63 10.70
N ASN A 30 -38.46 -8.28 10.64
CA ASN A 30 -38.90 -7.05 9.98
C ASN A 30 -38.37 -5.79 10.70
N ASN A 31 -38.36 -5.79 12.03
CA ASN A 31 -37.80 -4.69 12.81
C ASN A 31 -36.30 -4.55 12.57
N ALA A 32 -35.56 -5.65 12.53
CA ALA A 32 -34.11 -5.65 12.26
C ALA A 32 -33.77 -5.22 10.81
N MET A 33 -34.59 -5.60 9.83
CA MET A 33 -34.45 -5.09 8.45
C MET A 33 -34.62 -3.57 8.41
N ALA A 34 -35.70 -3.05 9.00
CA ALA A 34 -35.97 -1.62 9.05
C ALA A 34 -34.89 -0.84 9.81
N GLU A 35 -34.35 -1.40 10.90
CA GLU A 35 -33.19 -0.82 11.62
C GLU A 35 -31.97 -0.67 10.73
N TYR A 36 -31.58 -1.72 9.99
CA TYR A 36 -30.43 -1.64 9.08
C TYR A 36 -30.68 -0.71 7.89
N GLU A 37 -31.91 -0.63 7.37
CA GLU A 37 -32.27 0.35 6.34
C GLU A 37 -32.11 1.79 6.85
N ASP A 38 -32.53 2.07 8.09
CA ASP A 38 -32.32 3.38 8.71
C ASP A 38 -30.85 3.65 9.01
N ILE A 39 -30.08 2.67 9.46
CA ILE A 39 -28.62 2.78 9.65
C ILE A 39 -27.93 3.10 8.32
N LEU A 40 -28.22 2.36 7.26
CA LEU A 40 -27.61 2.52 5.95
C LEU A 40 -27.90 3.88 5.32
N THR A 41 -29.12 4.39 5.49
CA THR A 41 -29.56 5.67 4.88
C THR A 41 -29.38 6.90 5.77
N SER A 42 -29.00 6.72 7.05
CA SER A 42 -28.78 7.85 7.97
C SER A 42 -27.53 8.66 7.60
N ASN A 43 -27.50 9.94 8.02
CA ASN A 43 -26.36 10.84 7.83
C ASN A 43 -25.86 10.91 6.36
N GLY A 44 -26.80 11.03 5.42
CA GLY A 44 -26.50 11.08 3.99
C GLY A 44 -26.27 9.72 3.33
N GLY A 45 -26.32 8.62 4.10
CA GLY A 45 -26.24 7.24 3.61
C GLY A 45 -24.91 6.85 2.96
N LYS A 46 -23.82 7.55 3.27
CA LYS A 46 -22.51 7.38 2.60
C LYS A 46 -21.59 6.47 3.39
N TRP A 47 -21.04 5.43 2.71
CA TRP A 47 -20.22 4.39 3.31
C TRP A 47 -19.02 4.04 2.42
N LEU A 48 -17.88 3.74 3.04
CA LEU A 48 -16.73 3.11 2.42
C LEU A 48 -16.82 1.60 2.61
N LEU A 49 -16.93 0.84 1.54
CA LEU A 49 -16.85 -0.63 1.55
C LEU A 49 -15.43 -1.06 1.22
N GLU A 50 -14.80 -1.81 2.11
CA GLU A 50 -13.56 -2.55 1.88
C GLU A 50 -13.95 -3.93 1.31
N TYR A 51 -13.96 -4.04 -0.02
CA TYR A 51 -14.45 -5.19 -0.76
C TYR A 51 -13.34 -6.15 -1.14
N TYR A 52 -13.57 -7.44 -0.96
CA TYR A 52 -12.67 -8.51 -1.43
C TYR A 52 -13.45 -9.47 -2.33
N ALA A 53 -13.00 -9.60 -3.59
CA ALA A 53 -13.65 -10.50 -4.55
C ALA A 53 -13.33 -11.98 -4.22
N ASN A 54 -12.08 -12.30 -3.90
CA ASN A 54 -11.62 -13.64 -3.56
C ASN A 54 -10.36 -13.59 -2.69
N THR A 55 -9.79 -14.77 -2.40
CA THR A 55 -8.60 -14.91 -1.55
C THR A 55 -7.27 -14.66 -2.27
N SER A 56 -7.27 -14.45 -3.57
CA SER A 56 -6.06 -14.25 -4.39
C SER A 56 -5.98 -12.87 -5.05
N GLU A 57 -6.90 -11.96 -4.68
CA GLU A 57 -6.94 -10.59 -5.18
C GLU A 57 -6.82 -9.56 -4.06
N PRO A 58 -6.37 -8.32 -4.37
CA PRO A 58 -6.36 -7.22 -3.41
C PRO A 58 -7.77 -6.85 -2.95
N GLY A 59 -7.87 -6.13 -1.85
CA GLY A 59 -9.09 -5.39 -1.50
C GLY A 59 -9.31 -4.20 -2.43
N TYR A 60 -10.58 -3.89 -2.68
CA TYR A 60 -11.04 -2.77 -3.50
C TYR A 60 -11.90 -1.83 -2.67
N ASN A 61 -11.60 -0.53 -2.73
CA ASN A 61 -12.40 0.49 -2.07
C ASN A 61 -13.58 0.91 -2.95
N TYR A 62 -14.80 0.83 -2.40
CA TYR A 62 -16.01 1.37 -3.00
C TYR A 62 -16.67 2.37 -2.05
N VAL A 63 -17.10 3.50 -2.58
CA VAL A 63 -18.00 4.41 -1.86
C VAL A 63 -19.44 4.10 -2.29
N LEU A 64 -20.29 3.82 -1.32
CA LEU A 64 -21.70 3.51 -1.50
C LEU A 64 -22.53 4.64 -0.90
N THR A 65 -23.51 5.16 -1.63
CA THR A 65 -24.46 6.15 -1.12
C THR A 65 -25.87 5.57 -1.21
N PHE A 66 -26.41 5.15 -0.08
CA PHE A 66 -27.74 4.55 0.04
C PHE A 66 -28.81 5.62 0.20
N ALA A 67 -29.90 5.51 -0.57
CA ALA A 67 -31.07 6.39 -0.44
C ALA A 67 -32.31 5.62 0.02
N LYS A 68 -33.22 6.30 0.73
CA LYS A 68 -34.46 5.70 1.26
C LYS A 68 -35.43 5.20 0.18
N ASP A 69 -35.25 5.61 -1.08
CA ASP A 69 -36.04 5.15 -2.20
C ASP A 69 -35.57 3.78 -2.77
N GLY A 70 -34.65 3.10 -2.06
CA GLY A 70 -34.06 1.83 -2.49
C GLY A 70 -32.98 1.98 -3.56
N THR A 71 -32.54 3.20 -3.87
CA THR A 71 -31.43 3.41 -4.80
C THR A 71 -30.09 3.51 -4.07
N VAL A 72 -29.02 3.06 -4.75
CA VAL A 72 -27.63 3.20 -4.29
C VAL A 72 -26.77 3.71 -5.42
N VAL A 73 -25.87 4.65 -5.11
CA VAL A 73 -24.80 5.03 -6.00
C VAL A 73 -23.53 4.29 -5.54
N MET A 74 -22.90 3.57 -6.45
CA MET A 74 -21.67 2.81 -6.20
C MET A 74 -20.54 3.42 -7.00
N SER A 75 -19.52 3.92 -6.30
CA SER A 75 -18.35 4.58 -6.87
C SER A 75 -17.10 3.77 -6.54
N GLY A 76 -16.21 3.58 -7.52
CA GLY A 76 -14.93 2.87 -7.34
C GLY A 76 -13.82 3.50 -8.17
N HIS A 77 -12.56 3.19 -7.84
CA HIS A 77 -11.40 3.62 -8.62
C HIS A 77 -10.40 2.47 -8.73
N ASN A 78 -10.47 1.71 -9.82
CA ASN A 78 -9.57 0.59 -10.06
C ASN A 78 -9.39 0.29 -11.56
N LYS A 79 -8.46 -0.62 -11.88
CA LYS A 79 -8.17 -1.02 -13.28
C LYS A 79 -9.32 -1.73 -13.96
N TRP A 80 -10.17 -2.44 -13.22
CA TRP A 80 -11.27 -3.20 -13.77
C TRP A 80 -12.40 -2.29 -14.27
N ILE A 81 -12.68 -1.20 -13.54
CA ILE A 81 -13.60 -0.16 -13.97
C ILE A 81 -13.13 0.45 -15.30
N GLN A 82 -11.85 0.77 -15.43
CA GLN A 82 -11.31 1.27 -16.71
C GLN A 82 -11.35 0.24 -17.82
N TYR A 83 -11.13 -1.03 -17.50
CA TYR A 83 -11.27 -2.09 -18.48
C TYR A 83 -12.73 -2.20 -19.01
N ILE A 84 -13.72 -2.10 -18.14
CA ILE A 84 -15.14 -2.06 -18.55
C ILE A 84 -15.42 -0.84 -19.44
N LYS A 85 -14.96 0.36 -19.02
CA LYS A 85 -15.24 1.61 -19.73
C LYS A 85 -14.58 1.70 -21.10
N ASN A 86 -13.31 1.36 -21.23
CA ASN A 86 -12.52 1.66 -22.43
C ASN A 86 -11.44 0.61 -22.78
N LYS A 87 -11.49 -0.57 -22.17
CA LYS A 87 -10.53 -1.67 -22.38
C LYS A 87 -9.07 -1.31 -22.11
N THR A 88 -8.83 -0.34 -21.22
CA THR A 88 -7.47 0.01 -20.75
C THR A 88 -7.21 -0.57 -19.37
N TRP A 89 -5.93 -0.79 -19.06
CA TRP A 89 -5.46 -1.39 -17.79
C TRP A 89 -5.01 -0.36 -16.76
N THR A 90 -5.10 0.91 -17.07
CA THR A 90 -4.85 1.99 -16.10
C THR A 90 -5.97 2.03 -15.07
N SER A 91 -5.65 2.37 -13.83
CA SER A 91 -6.67 2.59 -12.81
C SER A 91 -7.49 3.86 -13.12
N GLY A 92 -8.78 3.86 -12.81
CA GLY A 92 -9.61 5.03 -13.02
C GLY A 92 -10.96 4.94 -12.32
N PHE A 93 -11.58 6.10 -12.17
CA PHE A 93 -12.84 6.29 -11.48
C PHE A 93 -14.05 5.90 -12.32
N GLY A 94 -15.06 5.32 -11.68
CA GLY A 94 -16.39 5.07 -12.22
C GLY A 94 -17.44 5.07 -11.12
N SER A 95 -18.62 5.57 -11.46
CA SER A 95 -19.77 5.64 -10.57
C SER A 95 -21.02 5.23 -11.33
N GLU A 96 -21.88 4.45 -10.72
CA GLU A 96 -23.13 3.99 -11.33
C GLU A 96 -24.22 3.84 -10.26
N LYS A 97 -25.47 4.17 -10.66
CA LYS A 97 -26.64 4.05 -9.80
C LYS A 97 -27.31 2.69 -10.04
N SER A 98 -27.69 2.01 -8.96
CA SER A 98 -28.44 0.76 -8.98
C SER A 98 -29.42 0.68 -7.82
N MET A 99 -29.99 -0.50 -7.56
CA MET A 99 -30.97 -0.71 -6.48
C MET A 99 -30.38 -1.61 -5.42
N TRP A 100 -30.81 -1.40 -4.17
CA TRP A 100 -30.44 -2.19 -3.00
C TRP A 100 -31.68 -2.47 -2.14
N GLU A 101 -31.58 -3.51 -1.33
CA GLU A 101 -32.54 -3.80 -0.26
C GLU A 101 -31.90 -4.63 0.84
N VAL A 102 -32.49 -4.62 2.03
CA VAL A 102 -32.21 -5.58 3.09
C VAL A 102 -33.28 -6.64 3.10
N ILE A 103 -32.92 -7.89 2.99
CA ILE A 103 -33.85 -9.02 3.01
C ILE A 103 -33.60 -9.95 4.18
N GLY A 104 -34.66 -10.63 4.64
CA GLY A 104 -34.56 -11.73 5.60
C GLY A 104 -34.38 -13.06 4.90
N ASP A 105 -33.24 -13.72 5.11
CA ASP A 105 -32.96 -15.09 4.71
C ASP A 105 -32.55 -15.89 5.96
N ASN A 106 -31.48 -16.64 5.97
CA ASN A 106 -30.88 -17.22 7.18
C ASN A 106 -30.17 -16.18 8.08
N GLY A 107 -30.72 -14.97 8.16
CA GLY A 107 -30.21 -13.75 8.77
C GLY A 107 -30.55 -12.56 7.91
N LEU A 108 -29.98 -11.40 8.23
CA LEU A 108 -30.15 -10.19 7.43
C LEU A 108 -29.13 -10.18 6.28
N VAL A 109 -29.60 -9.92 5.08
CA VAL A 109 -28.78 -9.85 3.86
C VAL A 109 -28.97 -8.50 3.20
N LEU A 110 -27.89 -7.77 3.01
CA LEU A 110 -27.81 -6.63 2.10
C LEU A 110 -27.61 -7.18 0.69
N THR A 111 -28.53 -6.88 -0.23
CA THR A 111 -28.43 -7.30 -1.62
C THR A 111 -28.49 -6.13 -2.60
N PHE A 112 -27.74 -6.24 -3.69
CA PHE A 112 -27.74 -5.29 -4.80
C PHE A 112 -28.46 -5.98 -5.99
N ASN A 113 -29.78 -5.83 -6.00
CA ASN A 113 -30.70 -6.61 -6.84
C ASN A 113 -30.84 -6.11 -8.27
N SER A 114 -30.19 -5.00 -8.65
CA SER A 114 -30.07 -4.57 -10.04
C SER A 114 -28.61 -4.55 -10.48
N TYR A 115 -28.35 -4.94 -11.73
CA TYR A 115 -27.00 -5.03 -12.26
C TYR A 115 -26.30 -3.68 -12.25
N ASN A 116 -25.06 -3.66 -11.73
CA ASN A 116 -24.17 -2.52 -11.72
C ASN A 116 -22.86 -2.94 -12.40
N ASN A 117 -22.46 -2.25 -13.47
CA ASN A 117 -21.30 -2.63 -14.28
C ASN A 117 -19.98 -2.58 -13.50
N TYR A 118 -19.87 -1.72 -12.48
CA TYR A 118 -18.63 -1.51 -11.74
C TYR A 118 -18.52 -2.34 -10.47
N PHE A 119 -19.61 -2.96 -10.06
CA PHE A 119 -19.63 -3.80 -8.87
C PHE A 119 -19.83 -5.28 -9.21
N HIS A 120 -20.84 -5.62 -10.01
CA HIS A 120 -21.10 -6.99 -10.42
C HIS A 120 -20.05 -7.57 -11.37
N LEU A 121 -19.11 -6.73 -11.83
CA LEU A 121 -17.99 -7.19 -12.68
C LEU A 121 -17.20 -8.36 -12.06
N PHE A 122 -17.10 -8.42 -10.72
CA PHE A 122 -16.38 -9.48 -10.03
C PHE A 122 -17.19 -10.78 -9.91
N SER A 123 -18.51 -10.71 -9.95
CA SER A 123 -19.40 -11.87 -9.88
C SER A 123 -19.83 -12.40 -11.25
N THR A 124 -19.71 -11.57 -12.31
CA THR A 124 -20.12 -11.92 -13.66
C THR A 124 -19.02 -12.67 -14.39
N PRO A 125 -19.25 -13.91 -14.82
CA PRO A 125 -18.30 -14.62 -15.67
C PRO A 125 -17.95 -13.79 -16.91
N ASP A 126 -16.69 -13.79 -17.30
CA ASP A 126 -16.17 -13.13 -18.52
C ASP A 126 -16.36 -11.60 -18.63
N ALA A 127 -16.87 -10.93 -17.58
CA ALA A 127 -17.02 -9.47 -17.60
C ALA A 127 -15.65 -8.76 -17.70
N VAL A 128 -14.68 -9.26 -16.95
CA VAL A 128 -13.29 -8.80 -16.95
C VAL A 128 -12.35 -10.01 -16.96
N PRO A 129 -11.10 -9.88 -17.46
CA PRO A 129 -10.11 -10.95 -17.40
C PRO A 129 -9.81 -11.33 -15.96
N THR A 130 -9.62 -12.61 -15.70
CA THR A 130 -9.11 -13.08 -14.40
C THR A 130 -7.71 -12.52 -14.12
N GLN A 131 -7.35 -12.40 -12.86
CA GLN A 131 -6.04 -11.89 -12.47
C GLN A 131 -4.91 -12.72 -13.12
N GLY A 132 -3.97 -12.02 -13.78
CA GLY A 132 -2.89 -12.66 -14.53
C GLY A 132 -3.24 -13.12 -15.94
N GLY A 133 -4.50 -13.02 -16.36
CA GLY A 133 -4.95 -13.34 -17.72
C GLY A 133 -5.03 -12.11 -18.62
N THR A 134 -4.73 -12.30 -19.90
CA THR A 134 -4.99 -11.31 -20.96
C THR A 134 -6.34 -11.55 -21.66
N SER A 135 -6.99 -12.67 -21.38
CA SER A 135 -8.25 -13.12 -21.93
C SER A 135 -9.40 -12.84 -20.97
N THR A 136 -10.55 -12.39 -21.47
CA THR A 136 -11.78 -12.27 -20.69
C THR A 136 -12.32 -13.61 -20.21
N ALA A 137 -12.03 -14.68 -20.95
CA ALA A 137 -12.47 -16.05 -20.62
C ALA A 137 -11.46 -16.77 -19.76
N GLY A 138 -10.62 -16.33 -18.99
CA GLY A 138 -9.64 -17.09 -18.22
C GLY A 138 -9.13 -18.35 -18.93
N GLY A 139 -8.15 -19.01 -18.44
CA GLY A 139 -7.79 -20.34 -18.94
C GLY A 139 -8.97 -21.34 -18.76
N ALA A 140 -8.94 -22.45 -19.45
CA ALA A 140 -10.00 -23.47 -19.41
C ALA A 140 -10.45 -23.88 -18.00
N SER A 141 -9.58 -23.76 -16.99
CA SER A 141 -9.85 -24.05 -15.58
C SER A 141 -10.61 -22.95 -14.85
N THR A 142 -10.65 -21.72 -15.38
CA THR A 142 -11.32 -20.54 -14.78
C THR A 142 -12.44 -19.99 -15.63
N ALA A 143 -12.66 -20.56 -16.82
CA ALA A 143 -13.76 -20.18 -17.71
C ALA A 143 -15.12 -20.28 -16.99
N GLY A 144 -15.91 -19.23 -17.05
CA GLY A 144 -17.23 -19.17 -16.43
C GLY A 144 -17.25 -18.90 -14.93
N LYS A 145 -16.10 -18.72 -14.27
CA LYS A 145 -16.04 -18.44 -12.82
C LYS A 145 -15.96 -16.96 -12.49
N GLY A 146 -15.50 -16.11 -13.43
CA GLY A 146 -15.22 -14.69 -13.16
C GLY A 146 -14.17 -14.55 -12.05
N HIS A 147 -14.33 -13.52 -11.20
CA HIS A 147 -13.50 -13.27 -10.02
C HIS A 147 -14.10 -13.86 -8.73
N GLU A 148 -15.20 -14.60 -8.83
CA GLU A 148 -15.90 -15.23 -7.69
C GLU A 148 -16.32 -14.23 -6.60
N GLY A 149 -16.58 -12.97 -6.94
CA GLY A 149 -17.00 -11.94 -6.01
C GLY A 149 -18.48 -12.03 -5.63
N ASP A 150 -18.79 -11.63 -4.42
CA ASP A 150 -20.16 -11.55 -3.90
C ASP A 150 -20.79 -10.18 -4.20
N TYR A 151 -22.10 -10.16 -4.39
CA TYR A 151 -22.94 -8.96 -4.45
C TYR A 151 -24.12 -9.03 -3.45
N GLU A 152 -24.16 -10.08 -2.65
CA GLU A 152 -25.04 -10.25 -1.50
C GLU A 152 -24.21 -10.48 -0.25
N PHE A 153 -24.56 -9.80 0.86
CA PHE A 153 -23.74 -9.79 2.06
C PHE A 153 -24.59 -10.02 3.31
N ASN A 154 -24.21 -10.99 4.11
CA ASN A 154 -24.76 -11.16 5.44
C ASN A 154 -24.34 -9.98 6.34
N LEU A 155 -25.30 -9.32 6.94
CA LEU A 155 -25.09 -8.25 7.92
C LEU A 155 -24.81 -8.87 9.28
N MET A 156 -23.53 -8.90 9.68
CA MET A 156 -23.11 -9.63 10.87
C MET A 156 -23.21 -8.81 12.14
N LYS A 157 -22.84 -7.54 12.08
CA LYS A 157 -22.81 -6.64 13.24
C LYS A 157 -22.71 -5.18 12.78
N TYR A 158 -23.36 -4.30 13.54
CA TYR A 158 -23.12 -2.85 13.49
C TYR A 158 -22.52 -2.40 14.82
N SER A 159 -21.46 -1.60 14.79
CA SER A 159 -20.81 -1.08 15.98
C SER A 159 -20.12 0.26 15.68
N GLY A 160 -20.54 1.32 16.35
CA GLY A 160 -20.09 2.67 16.06
C GLY A 160 -20.48 3.08 14.63
N ASP A 161 -19.50 3.46 13.82
CA ASP A 161 -19.68 3.83 12.41
C ASP A 161 -19.26 2.71 11.45
N THR A 162 -19.26 1.45 11.90
CA THR A 162 -18.79 0.30 11.10
C THR A 162 -19.85 -0.80 11.06
N ILE A 163 -20.14 -1.30 9.86
CA ILE A 163 -20.91 -2.52 9.61
C ILE A 163 -19.94 -3.63 9.18
N TYR A 164 -20.01 -4.77 9.89
CA TYR A 164 -19.25 -5.97 9.56
C TYR A 164 -20.10 -6.88 8.68
N LEU A 165 -19.51 -7.33 7.58
CA LEU A 165 -20.19 -8.09 6.54
C LEU A 165 -19.44 -9.39 6.24
N THR A 166 -20.18 -10.39 5.75
CA THR A 166 -19.57 -11.53 5.05
C THR A 166 -20.27 -11.73 3.71
N GLY A 167 -19.51 -12.05 2.70
CA GLY A 167 -20.07 -12.44 1.39
C GLY A 167 -20.96 -13.68 1.56
N LYS A 168 -22.17 -13.67 0.99
CA LYS A 168 -23.15 -14.73 1.19
C LYS A 168 -22.72 -16.06 0.57
N LYS A 169 -22.02 -16.02 -0.56
CA LYS A 169 -21.60 -17.21 -1.30
C LYS A 169 -20.19 -17.68 -0.90
N TYR A 170 -19.25 -16.76 -0.79
CA TYR A 170 -17.82 -17.10 -0.59
C TYR A 170 -17.34 -16.83 0.84
N ASN A 171 -18.20 -16.27 1.69
CA ASN A 171 -17.95 -16.04 3.13
C ASN A 171 -16.70 -15.20 3.43
N LEU A 172 -16.33 -14.28 2.54
CA LEU A 172 -15.22 -13.37 2.76
C LEU A 172 -15.63 -12.24 3.70
N HIS A 173 -14.79 -11.96 4.69
CA HIS A 173 -15.02 -10.86 5.63
C HIS A 173 -14.79 -9.51 4.93
N MET A 174 -15.69 -8.58 5.17
CA MET A 174 -15.67 -7.22 4.65
C MET A 174 -16.19 -6.26 5.72
N ILE A 175 -15.89 -4.99 5.55
CA ILE A 175 -16.44 -3.93 6.41
C ILE A 175 -16.95 -2.77 5.57
N MET A 176 -17.97 -2.09 6.08
CA MET A 176 -18.36 -0.76 5.62
C MET A 176 -18.16 0.23 6.76
N THR A 177 -17.43 1.30 6.51
CA THR A 177 -17.23 2.40 7.46
C THR A 177 -17.95 3.64 6.95
N ARG A 178 -18.67 4.33 7.84
CA ARG A 178 -19.39 5.54 7.50
C ARG A 178 -18.45 6.65 7.05
N LEU A 179 -18.80 7.32 5.96
CA LEU A 179 -18.13 8.53 5.51
C LEU A 179 -18.99 9.77 5.79
N PRO A 180 -18.36 10.95 5.95
CA PRO A 180 -19.09 12.21 5.98
C PRO A 180 -19.95 12.40 4.72
N GLU A 181 -21.16 12.91 4.87
CA GLU A 181 -22.11 13.14 3.77
C GLU A 181 -21.51 13.95 2.61
N ASN A 182 -20.69 14.96 2.94
CA ASN A 182 -20.06 15.86 1.99
C ASN A 182 -18.78 15.32 1.36
N THR A 183 -18.43 14.04 1.57
CA THR A 183 -17.26 13.43 0.92
C THR A 183 -17.45 13.41 -0.59
N ASP A 184 -16.50 13.94 -1.33
CA ASP A 184 -16.40 13.80 -2.78
C ASP A 184 -15.85 12.42 -3.12
N ASP A 185 -16.66 11.58 -3.72
CA ASP A 185 -16.33 10.17 -4.00
C ASP A 185 -15.13 10.04 -4.93
N GLU A 186 -15.08 10.87 -6.00
CA GLU A 186 -14.02 10.81 -6.99
C GLU A 186 -12.69 11.29 -6.39
N ALA A 187 -12.71 12.41 -5.68
CA ALA A 187 -11.51 12.94 -5.02
C ALA A 187 -10.99 11.96 -3.96
N TYR A 188 -11.87 11.41 -3.13
CA TYR A 188 -11.52 10.42 -2.09
C TYR A 188 -10.88 9.17 -2.70
N LEU A 189 -11.56 8.52 -3.64
CA LEU A 189 -11.11 7.27 -4.26
C LEU A 189 -9.86 7.46 -5.13
N THR A 190 -9.72 8.62 -5.78
CA THR A 190 -8.51 8.97 -6.53
C THR A 190 -7.31 9.13 -5.60
N GLN A 191 -7.50 9.75 -4.43
CA GLN A 191 -6.43 9.86 -3.44
C GLN A 191 -6.03 8.50 -2.87
N VAL A 192 -7.00 7.62 -2.54
CA VAL A 192 -6.71 6.24 -2.10
C VAL A 192 -5.97 5.47 -3.21
N ALA A 193 -6.38 5.61 -4.48
CA ALA A 193 -5.70 4.97 -5.60
C ALA A 193 -4.28 5.50 -5.81
N ALA A 194 -4.03 6.80 -5.59
CA ALA A 194 -2.69 7.37 -5.60
C ALA A 194 -1.82 6.77 -4.49
N TYR A 195 -2.34 6.62 -3.29
CA TYR A 195 -1.66 5.92 -2.20
C TYR A 195 -1.40 4.45 -2.53
N ASN A 196 -2.36 3.75 -3.13
CA ASN A 196 -2.18 2.36 -3.56
C ASN A 196 -1.04 2.25 -4.59
N ASN A 197 -0.98 3.10 -5.59
CA ASN A 197 0.09 3.11 -6.59
C ASN A 197 1.47 3.38 -5.96
N THR A 198 1.54 4.27 -4.97
CA THR A 198 2.78 4.57 -4.25
C THR A 198 3.20 3.42 -3.33
N ASN A 199 2.25 2.73 -2.71
CA ASN A 199 2.51 1.75 -1.66
C ASN A 199 2.50 0.30 -2.15
N THR A 200 1.89 -0.05 -3.29
CA THR A 200 2.06 -1.40 -3.88
C THR A 200 3.51 -1.66 -4.29
N GLY A 201 4.27 -0.63 -4.60
CA GLY A 201 5.72 -0.71 -4.79
C GLY A 201 6.47 -1.15 -3.54
N MET A 202 5.98 -0.86 -2.33
CA MET A 202 6.67 -1.18 -1.08
C MET A 202 6.88 -2.69 -0.88
N PHE A 203 5.94 -3.52 -1.32
CA PHE A 203 6.03 -4.97 -1.16
C PHE A 203 6.63 -5.68 -2.38
N THR A 204 6.81 -4.97 -3.48
CA THR A 204 7.47 -5.47 -4.71
C THR A 204 8.85 -4.89 -4.90
N SER A 205 9.24 -3.89 -4.13
CA SER A 205 10.56 -3.28 -4.18
C SER A 205 11.62 -4.29 -3.77
N LYS A 206 12.67 -4.42 -4.61
CA LYS A 206 13.86 -5.18 -4.26
C LYS A 206 14.91 -4.32 -3.55
N LEU A 207 14.57 -3.06 -3.25
CA LEU A 207 15.49 -2.05 -2.73
C LEU A 207 15.81 -2.24 -1.26
N ASN A 208 14.82 -2.63 -0.50
CA ASN A 208 14.88 -2.80 0.95
C ASN A 208 13.94 -3.91 1.40
N ASN A 209 14.19 -4.46 2.55
CA ASN A 209 13.23 -5.34 3.19
C ASN A 209 12.22 -4.49 3.95
N VAL A 210 10.98 -4.97 3.97
CA VAL A 210 9.89 -4.45 4.80
C VAL A 210 9.64 -5.43 5.91
N TYR A 211 9.34 -4.93 7.10
CA TYR A 211 9.15 -5.74 8.30
C TYR A 211 7.89 -5.36 9.03
N ILE A 212 7.25 -6.35 9.64
CA ILE A 212 6.36 -6.14 10.78
C ILE A 212 7.20 -6.35 12.04
N VAL A 213 7.38 -5.31 12.84
CA VAL A 213 8.13 -5.35 14.09
C VAL A 213 7.15 -5.44 15.25
N LEU A 214 7.22 -6.53 16.00
CA LEU A 214 6.33 -6.79 17.15
C LEU A 214 6.79 -6.03 18.40
N PRO A 215 5.93 -5.85 19.41
CA PRO A 215 6.26 -5.12 20.64
C PRO A 215 7.43 -5.69 21.43
N ASP A 216 7.74 -6.97 21.27
CA ASP A 216 8.89 -7.65 21.89
C ASP A 216 10.17 -7.58 21.04
N GLY A 217 10.14 -6.85 19.92
CA GLY A 217 11.25 -6.65 19.01
C GLY A 217 11.43 -7.75 17.95
N LYS A 218 10.62 -8.81 17.95
CA LYS A 218 10.66 -9.80 16.86
C LYS A 218 10.25 -9.15 15.55
N ARG A 219 10.99 -9.48 14.49
CA ARG A 219 10.77 -8.95 13.14
C ARG A 219 10.27 -10.06 12.24
N TRP A 220 9.24 -9.75 11.49
CA TRP A 220 8.70 -10.58 10.42
C TRP A 220 8.99 -9.91 9.09
N VAL A 221 9.76 -10.57 8.22
CA VAL A 221 10.07 -10.07 6.87
C VAL A 221 8.81 -10.20 6.02
N VAL A 222 8.43 -9.10 5.38
CA VAL A 222 7.26 -9.05 4.50
C VAL A 222 7.71 -9.27 3.07
N LYS A 223 7.04 -10.18 2.37
CA LYS A 223 7.18 -10.41 0.93
C LYS A 223 5.82 -10.25 0.24
N SER A 224 5.83 -9.75 -0.98
CA SER A 224 4.66 -9.76 -1.83
C SER A 224 4.93 -10.65 -3.03
N ALA A 225 4.09 -11.64 -3.23
CA ALA A 225 4.15 -12.51 -4.40
C ALA A 225 3.38 -11.92 -5.58
N ALA A 226 2.36 -11.07 -5.31
CA ALA A 226 1.59 -10.32 -6.30
C ALA A 226 0.90 -9.12 -5.64
N SER A 227 0.36 -8.23 -6.47
CA SER A 227 -0.37 -7.05 -5.96
C SER A 227 -1.58 -7.47 -5.11
N GLY A 228 -1.63 -6.98 -3.86
CA GLY A 228 -2.79 -7.11 -2.98
C GLY A 228 -2.80 -8.29 -2.03
N TYR A 229 -1.75 -9.09 -2.00
CA TYR A 229 -1.52 -10.05 -0.93
C TYR A 229 -0.04 -10.14 -0.57
N MET A 230 0.25 -10.48 0.65
CA MET A 230 1.60 -10.65 1.14
C MET A 230 1.78 -11.96 1.89
N GLN A 231 3.01 -12.41 1.90
CA GLN A 231 3.50 -13.47 2.75
C GLN A 231 4.55 -12.89 3.68
N MET A 232 4.81 -13.55 4.79
CA MET A 232 5.81 -13.13 5.76
C MET A 232 6.45 -14.33 6.43
N TYR A 233 7.66 -14.15 6.92
CA TYR A 233 8.40 -15.14 7.69
C TYR A 233 9.25 -14.46 8.76
N PRO A 234 9.57 -15.14 9.87
CA PRO A 234 10.41 -14.58 10.91
C PRO A 234 11.80 -14.26 10.37
N GLU A 235 12.36 -13.09 10.72
CA GLU A 235 13.72 -12.72 10.36
C GLU A 235 14.73 -13.72 10.90
N GLY A 236 15.67 -14.15 10.06
CA GLY A 236 16.67 -15.16 10.39
C GLY A 236 16.25 -16.60 10.11
N GLU A 237 15.01 -16.83 9.71
CA GLU A 237 14.52 -18.11 9.22
C GLU A 237 14.53 -18.14 7.68
N ASP A 238 14.48 -19.36 7.10
CA ASP A 238 14.46 -19.52 5.65
C ASP A 238 13.14 -19.03 5.04
N GLU A 239 13.18 -18.46 3.85
CA GLU A 239 12.00 -18.07 3.06
C GLU A 239 11.00 -19.19 2.82
N VAL A 240 11.43 -20.46 2.92
CA VAL A 240 10.57 -21.66 2.85
C VAL A 240 9.54 -21.70 3.98
N MET A 241 9.77 -20.96 5.07
CA MET A 241 8.87 -20.84 6.22
C MET A 241 7.84 -19.72 6.05
N MET A 242 7.66 -19.22 4.82
CA MET A 242 6.66 -18.18 4.55
C MET A 242 5.26 -18.62 4.95
N SER A 243 4.54 -17.70 5.58
CA SER A 243 3.13 -17.86 5.91
C SER A 243 2.26 -18.08 4.67
N GLU A 244 1.00 -18.42 4.89
CA GLU A 244 -0.02 -18.33 3.85
C GLU A 244 -0.14 -16.90 3.30
N TYR A 245 -0.83 -16.78 2.16
CA TYR A 245 -1.11 -15.48 1.56
C TYR A 245 -2.17 -14.72 2.37
N HIS A 246 -1.87 -13.48 2.69
CA HIS A 246 -2.76 -12.58 3.41
C HIS A 246 -3.16 -11.42 2.52
N ASN A 247 -4.44 -11.34 2.17
CA ASN A 247 -4.96 -10.22 1.41
C ASN A 247 -4.95 -8.96 2.25
N PHE A 248 -4.67 -7.85 1.61
CA PHE A 248 -4.74 -6.54 2.23
C PHE A 248 -5.40 -5.52 1.30
N ILE A 249 -5.80 -4.41 1.88
CA ILE A 249 -6.32 -3.23 1.18
C ILE A 249 -5.57 -1.99 1.66
N ILE A 250 -5.29 -1.09 0.74
CA ILE A 250 -4.81 0.26 1.08
C ILE A 250 -6.02 1.13 1.33
N THR A 251 -6.00 1.83 2.46
CA THR A 251 -7.04 2.78 2.88
C THR A 251 -6.53 4.21 2.85
N MET A 252 -7.41 5.20 3.09
CA MET A 252 -7.00 6.60 3.20
C MET A 252 -5.94 6.80 4.29
N ASP A 253 -6.09 6.12 5.42
CA ASP A 253 -5.24 6.30 6.60
C ASP A 253 -4.04 5.35 6.65
N GLY A 254 -4.00 4.32 5.79
CA GLY A 254 -2.93 3.34 5.81
C GLY A 254 -3.26 2.06 5.06
N MET A 255 -3.31 0.93 5.77
CA MET A 255 -3.68 -0.37 5.21
C MET A 255 -4.42 -1.24 6.23
N ALA A 256 -5.13 -2.24 5.72
CA ALA A 256 -5.73 -3.28 6.55
C ALA A 256 -5.58 -4.67 5.90
N PHE A 257 -5.32 -5.68 6.71
CA PHE A 257 -5.48 -7.08 6.29
C PHE A 257 -6.97 -7.45 6.30
N ARG A 258 -7.38 -8.32 5.37
CA ARG A 258 -8.75 -8.84 5.36
C ARG A 258 -9.10 -9.54 6.68
N ASP A 259 -8.21 -10.42 7.13
CA ASP A 259 -8.36 -11.18 8.35
C ASP A 259 -7.33 -10.76 9.40
N VAL A 260 -7.64 -10.99 10.66
CA VAL A 260 -6.69 -10.73 11.76
C VAL A 260 -5.52 -11.69 11.63
N LEU A 261 -4.31 -11.15 11.49
CA LEU A 261 -3.09 -11.93 11.55
C LEU A 261 -2.73 -12.28 12.98
N THR A 262 -2.25 -13.51 13.18
CA THR A 262 -1.67 -13.96 14.44
C THR A 262 -0.19 -14.22 14.21
N LEU A 263 0.67 -13.41 14.82
CA LEU A 263 2.12 -13.45 14.66
C LEU A 263 2.78 -13.88 15.98
N GLU A 264 3.65 -14.86 15.92
CA GLU A 264 4.40 -15.33 17.09
C GLU A 264 5.49 -14.36 17.48
N GLY A 265 5.59 -14.06 18.77
CA GLY A 265 6.64 -13.24 19.36
C GLY A 265 7.96 -13.99 19.61
N ASN A 266 8.92 -13.32 20.25
CA ASN A 266 10.19 -13.91 20.65
C ASN A 266 10.05 -14.94 21.80
N THR A 267 9.03 -14.78 22.64
CA THR A 267 8.76 -15.70 23.75
C THR A 267 7.77 -16.75 23.24
N PRO A 268 8.03 -18.06 23.45
CA PRO A 268 7.09 -19.12 23.13
C PRO A 268 5.71 -18.85 23.74
N ASP A 269 4.65 -19.17 23.02
CA ASP A 269 3.24 -18.97 23.38
C ASP A 269 2.77 -17.50 23.45
N VAL A 270 3.64 -16.52 23.21
CA VAL A 270 3.25 -15.12 23.05
C VAL A 270 2.90 -14.86 21.60
N VAL A 271 1.66 -14.42 21.35
CA VAL A 271 1.18 -14.09 20.01
C VAL A 271 0.60 -12.67 20.00
N TYR A 272 0.82 -11.99 18.89
CA TYR A 272 0.28 -10.67 18.62
C TYR A 272 -0.78 -10.78 17.52
N ARG A 273 -1.90 -10.08 17.71
CA ARG A 273 -3.01 -10.05 16.75
C ARG A 273 -3.08 -8.66 16.14
N VAL A 274 -2.88 -8.58 14.83
CA VAL A 274 -2.81 -7.32 14.10
C VAL A 274 -3.68 -7.38 12.85
N GLN A 275 -4.32 -6.27 12.50
CA GLN A 275 -5.15 -6.20 11.31
C GLN A 275 -5.04 -4.85 10.59
N ARG A 276 -5.16 -3.74 11.33
CA ARG A 276 -5.20 -2.39 10.74
C ARG A 276 -3.97 -1.60 11.12
N PHE A 277 -3.46 -0.83 10.16
CA PHE A 277 -2.28 -0.02 10.34
C PHE A 277 -2.53 1.39 9.85
N THR A 278 -2.22 2.38 10.69
CA THR A 278 -2.29 3.81 10.35
C THR A 278 -0.91 4.32 9.96
N ARG A 279 -0.84 5.01 8.83
CA ARG A 279 0.40 5.63 8.34
C ARG A 279 0.88 6.70 9.31
N GLN A 280 2.18 6.70 9.55
CA GLN A 280 2.87 7.70 10.35
C GLN A 280 3.55 8.74 9.44
N ALA A 281 3.91 9.89 9.99
CA ALA A 281 4.56 10.99 9.25
C ALA A 281 5.94 10.62 8.69
N ASP A 282 6.62 9.64 9.30
CA ASP A 282 7.91 9.12 8.85
C ASP A 282 7.80 8.04 7.75
N GLY A 283 6.57 7.70 7.32
CA GLY A 283 6.31 6.70 6.30
C GLY A 283 6.17 5.27 6.84
N THR A 284 6.33 5.05 8.15
CA THR A 284 5.99 3.77 8.81
C THR A 284 4.48 3.62 8.95
N ALA A 285 3.99 2.46 9.40
CA ALA A 285 2.59 2.26 9.72
C ALA A 285 2.43 1.57 11.07
N LEU A 286 1.66 2.19 11.97
CA LEU A 286 1.44 1.73 13.35
C LEU A 286 0.14 0.93 13.45
N CYS A 287 0.20 -0.23 14.07
CA CYS A 287 -0.95 -1.09 14.31
C CYS A 287 -1.98 -0.40 15.22
N VAL A 288 -3.25 -0.43 14.81
CA VAL A 288 -4.36 0.20 15.54
C VAL A 288 -4.72 -0.59 16.77
N GLU A 289 -4.68 -1.94 16.71
CA GLU A 289 -5.15 -2.83 17.75
C GLU A 289 -4.28 -2.79 19.01
N ASP A 290 -2.95 -2.68 18.86
CA ASP A 290 -2.02 -2.69 19.99
C ASP A 290 -1.26 -1.38 20.22
N GLY A 291 -1.29 -0.47 19.22
CA GLY A 291 -0.60 0.82 19.25
C GLY A 291 0.94 0.71 19.35
N LYS A 292 1.51 -0.44 19.01
CA LYS A 292 2.94 -0.73 19.17
C LYS A 292 3.56 -1.48 18.00
N THR A 293 2.87 -2.46 17.43
CA THR A 293 3.37 -3.19 16.25
C THR A 293 3.52 -2.23 15.08
N LEU A 294 4.65 -2.29 14.40
CA LEU A 294 5.04 -1.31 13.39
C LEU A 294 5.38 -1.99 12.06
N ILE A 295 4.82 -1.51 10.96
CA ILE A 295 5.36 -1.81 9.62
C ILE A 295 6.43 -0.77 9.33
N THR A 296 7.66 -1.24 9.07
CA THR A 296 8.82 -0.40 8.77
C THR A 296 9.70 -1.08 7.71
N ALA A 297 10.81 -0.45 7.35
CA ALA A 297 11.75 -0.98 6.36
C ALA A 297 13.20 -0.79 6.80
N ASP A 298 14.12 -1.32 6.00
CA ASP A 298 15.55 -1.06 6.18
C ASP A 298 15.84 0.45 6.17
N PRO A 299 16.86 0.89 6.90
CA PRO A 299 17.26 2.29 6.96
C PRO A 299 17.50 2.92 5.59
N LEU A 300 17.12 4.18 5.40
CA LEU A 300 17.37 4.90 4.14
C LEU A 300 18.88 5.01 3.81
N VAL A 301 19.72 5.00 4.83
CA VAL A 301 21.18 4.96 4.64
C VAL A 301 21.60 3.69 3.91
N ASP A 302 21.05 2.53 4.29
CA ASP A 302 21.35 1.24 3.68
C ASP A 302 20.78 1.16 2.25
N CYS A 303 19.67 1.85 1.98
CA CYS A 303 19.11 1.95 0.63
C CYS A 303 19.99 2.81 -0.29
N LEU A 304 20.42 3.99 0.18
CA LEU A 304 21.25 4.91 -0.59
C LEU A 304 22.66 4.33 -0.86
N PHE A 305 23.21 3.67 0.14
CA PHE A 305 24.55 3.04 0.08
C PHE A 305 24.45 1.51 -0.04
N SER A 306 23.52 1.03 -0.84
CA SER A 306 23.44 -0.39 -1.22
C SER A 306 24.46 -0.69 -2.33
N PRO A 307 25.22 -1.81 -2.27
CA PRO A 307 26.08 -2.21 -3.36
C PRO A 307 25.32 -2.63 -4.62
N ASN A 308 24.03 -2.93 -4.49
CA ASN A 308 23.19 -3.46 -5.57
C ASN A 308 22.52 -2.37 -6.43
N TYR A 309 22.55 -1.11 -5.99
CA TYR A 309 21.80 -0.02 -6.63
C TYR A 309 22.69 1.19 -6.93
N SER A 310 22.23 1.99 -7.89
CA SER A 310 22.86 3.26 -8.26
C SER A 310 21.82 4.37 -8.24
N TRP A 311 22.14 5.43 -7.54
CA TRP A 311 21.26 6.58 -7.38
C TRP A 311 21.78 7.76 -8.21
N THR A 312 20.93 8.38 -9.01
CA THR A 312 21.31 9.44 -9.93
C THR A 312 20.60 10.75 -9.65
N SER A 313 21.27 11.87 -9.93
CA SER A 313 20.70 13.22 -9.90
C SER A 313 21.26 14.05 -11.06
N THR A 314 20.43 14.89 -11.67
CA THR A 314 20.89 15.87 -12.67
C THR A 314 21.42 17.14 -12.02
N LEU A 315 21.30 17.29 -10.71
CA LEU A 315 21.70 18.48 -9.93
C LEU A 315 21.10 19.80 -10.41
N LYS A 316 19.95 19.76 -11.10
CA LYS A 316 19.20 20.94 -11.55
C LYS A 316 18.21 21.40 -10.48
N ASN A 317 17.68 22.62 -10.61
CA ASN A 317 16.73 23.23 -9.67
C ASN A 317 15.51 22.37 -9.33
N THR A 318 15.16 21.39 -10.17
CA THR A 318 14.04 20.46 -9.93
C THR A 318 14.41 19.31 -8.98
N VAL A 319 15.71 19.04 -8.78
CA VAL A 319 16.23 17.91 -8.01
C VAL A 319 17.41 18.28 -7.10
N ALA A 320 17.74 19.57 -6.98
CA ALA A 320 18.74 20.07 -6.05
C ALA A 320 18.41 21.49 -5.64
N GLY A 321 18.89 21.92 -4.46
CA GLY A 321 18.67 23.28 -3.93
C GLY A 321 19.92 23.87 -3.30
N GLY A 322 19.86 25.15 -2.99
CA GLY A 322 20.90 25.90 -2.28
C GLY A 322 22.26 25.89 -3.00
N ASP A 323 23.31 25.62 -2.23
CA ASP A 323 24.68 25.59 -2.76
C ASP A 323 24.90 24.48 -3.78
N PHE A 324 24.24 23.32 -3.66
CA PHE A 324 24.45 22.20 -4.57
C PHE A 324 24.05 22.53 -6.01
N VAL A 325 22.94 23.22 -6.22
CA VAL A 325 22.53 23.64 -7.58
C VAL A 325 23.45 24.74 -8.12
N THR A 326 23.87 25.66 -7.26
CA THR A 326 24.77 26.76 -7.61
C THR A 326 26.15 26.22 -8.01
N LEU A 327 26.73 25.32 -7.22
CA LEU A 327 28.01 24.69 -7.49
C LEU A 327 27.96 23.80 -8.75
N ALA A 328 26.86 23.07 -8.96
CA ALA A 328 26.69 22.27 -10.18
C ALA A 328 26.69 23.13 -11.46
N ALA A 329 26.04 24.30 -11.39
CA ALA A 329 26.09 25.27 -12.49
C ALA A 329 27.48 25.87 -12.68
N ALA A 330 28.19 26.18 -11.61
CA ALA A 330 29.57 26.67 -11.65
C ALA A 330 30.52 25.65 -12.25
N ILE A 331 30.47 24.38 -11.83
CA ILE A 331 31.23 23.25 -12.38
C ILE A 331 31.03 23.15 -13.90
N THR A 332 29.76 23.24 -14.35
CA THR A 332 29.44 23.20 -15.78
C THR A 332 30.02 24.41 -16.54
N LYS A 333 30.02 25.60 -15.93
CA LYS A 333 30.61 26.80 -16.51
C LYS A 333 32.14 26.67 -16.63
N GLU A 334 32.79 26.27 -15.56
CA GLU A 334 34.24 26.09 -15.49
C GLU A 334 34.72 25.04 -16.50
N SER A 335 34.07 23.88 -16.56
CA SER A 335 34.45 22.81 -17.50
C SER A 335 34.27 23.19 -18.99
N LYS A 336 33.28 24.07 -19.28
CA LYS A 336 33.02 24.58 -20.63
C LYS A 336 34.03 25.65 -21.09
N ASP A 337 34.58 26.41 -20.18
CA ASP A 337 35.36 27.60 -20.47
C ASP A 337 36.78 27.25 -20.94
N THR A 338 36.91 26.92 -22.23
CA THR A 338 38.20 26.56 -22.84
C THR A 338 39.22 27.72 -22.87
N LYS A 339 38.80 28.95 -22.62
CA LYS A 339 39.71 30.10 -22.55
C LYS A 339 40.43 30.18 -21.20
N ASN A 340 39.79 29.71 -20.14
CA ASN A 340 40.31 29.72 -18.78
C ASN A 340 40.65 28.29 -18.26
N GLY A 341 41.01 27.37 -19.13
CA GLY A 341 41.54 26.06 -18.76
C GLY A 341 40.53 24.93 -18.80
N GLY A 342 39.23 25.19 -19.05
CA GLY A 342 38.22 24.17 -19.25
C GLY A 342 38.46 23.36 -20.55
N ASP A 343 37.85 22.19 -20.67
CA ASP A 343 38.03 21.29 -21.81
C ASP A 343 36.83 21.23 -22.76
N GLY A 344 35.87 22.10 -22.56
CA GLY A 344 34.67 22.22 -23.39
C GLY A 344 33.58 21.17 -23.06
N THR A 345 33.67 20.50 -21.93
CA THR A 345 32.66 19.55 -21.45
C THR A 345 31.55 20.22 -20.63
N SER A 346 30.46 19.53 -20.44
CA SER A 346 29.39 19.91 -19.50
C SER A 346 29.16 18.79 -18.48
N MET A 347 29.03 19.12 -17.22
CA MET A 347 28.55 18.18 -16.23
C MET A 347 27.03 17.96 -16.45
N ASN A 348 26.62 16.69 -16.59
CA ASN A 348 25.23 16.35 -16.91
C ASN A 348 24.49 15.66 -15.75
N SER A 349 25.22 14.90 -14.94
CA SER A 349 24.65 14.15 -13.82
C SER A 349 25.69 13.82 -12.76
N ALA A 350 25.20 13.55 -11.59
CA ALA A 350 25.92 12.88 -10.51
C ALA A 350 25.28 11.53 -10.22
N LYS A 351 26.07 10.57 -9.76
CA LYS A 351 25.62 9.22 -9.38
C LYS A 351 26.35 8.76 -8.13
N ILE A 352 25.60 8.19 -7.18
CA ILE A 352 26.17 7.43 -6.05
C ILE A 352 26.01 5.95 -6.37
N SER A 353 27.09 5.18 -6.29
CA SER A 353 27.11 3.73 -6.47
C SER A 353 28.32 3.11 -5.78
N TYR A 354 28.22 1.83 -5.44
CA TYR A 354 29.39 1.04 -5.07
C TYR A 354 30.23 0.70 -6.31
N VAL A 355 31.53 0.72 -6.17
CA VAL A 355 32.48 0.37 -7.25
C VAL A 355 33.41 -0.71 -6.71
N ASP A 356 33.24 -1.95 -7.18
CA ASP A 356 33.97 -3.14 -6.70
C ASP A 356 35.50 -2.98 -6.80
N SER A 357 35.98 -2.43 -7.90
CA SER A 357 37.44 -2.22 -8.12
C SER A 357 38.07 -1.21 -7.15
N LEU A 358 37.27 -0.38 -6.52
CA LEU A 358 37.69 0.60 -5.51
C LEU A 358 37.26 0.17 -4.08
N GLU A 359 36.47 -0.90 -3.97
CA GLU A 359 35.90 -1.41 -2.72
C GLU A 359 35.23 -0.29 -1.89
N SER A 360 34.49 0.60 -2.58
CA SER A 360 33.95 1.81 -1.94
C SER A 360 32.77 2.38 -2.66
N TYR A 361 31.99 3.19 -1.93
CA TYR A 361 31.00 4.07 -2.54
C TYR A 361 31.69 5.25 -3.23
N VAL A 362 31.15 5.62 -4.37
CA VAL A 362 31.74 6.63 -5.25
C VAL A 362 30.68 7.61 -5.69
N LEU A 363 30.94 8.90 -5.56
CA LEU A 363 30.21 9.93 -6.30
C LEU A 363 30.85 10.04 -7.69
N THR A 364 30.11 9.67 -8.72
CA THR A 364 30.52 9.84 -10.12
C THR A 364 29.86 11.08 -10.68
N MET A 365 30.65 12.08 -11.08
CA MET A 365 30.17 13.21 -11.89
C MET A 365 30.47 12.93 -13.36
N THR A 366 29.42 12.94 -14.19
CA THR A 366 29.57 12.65 -15.62
C THR A 366 29.70 13.95 -16.43
N PHE A 367 30.83 14.15 -17.05
CA PHE A 367 31.07 15.25 -17.97
C PHE A 367 30.99 14.75 -19.43
N SER A 368 30.34 15.53 -20.29
CA SER A 368 30.14 15.11 -21.70
C SER A 368 30.50 16.22 -22.68
N LYS A 369 31.10 15.79 -23.81
CA LYS A 369 31.38 16.60 -24.98
C LYS A 369 31.16 15.75 -26.21
N THR A 370 30.28 16.18 -27.12
CA THR A 370 30.07 15.59 -28.47
C THR A 370 30.30 14.09 -28.56
N GLY A 371 29.40 13.27 -27.98
CA GLY A 371 29.44 11.80 -28.04
C GLY A 371 30.44 11.09 -27.12
N SER A 372 31.15 11.82 -26.25
CA SER A 372 32.11 11.24 -25.30
C SER A 372 31.72 11.59 -23.86
N ASN A 373 31.58 10.57 -23.01
CA ASN A 373 31.38 10.70 -21.58
C ASN A 373 32.69 10.53 -20.82
N ARG A 374 32.89 11.39 -19.83
CA ARG A 374 34.07 11.40 -18.95
C ARG A 374 33.62 11.29 -17.50
N PRO A 375 33.52 10.09 -16.95
CA PRO A 375 33.14 9.88 -15.55
C PRO A 375 34.30 10.29 -14.62
N ALA A 376 34.09 11.29 -13.82
CA ALA A 376 34.97 11.72 -12.74
C ALA A 376 34.51 11.08 -11.43
N LEU A 377 35.36 10.24 -10.84
CA LEU A 377 35.04 9.43 -9.68
C LEU A 377 35.66 10.03 -8.41
N TYR A 378 34.86 10.19 -7.37
CA TYR A 378 35.26 10.70 -6.06
C TYR A 378 34.86 9.67 -5.00
N LYS A 379 35.86 9.02 -4.42
CA LYS A 379 35.68 7.98 -3.41
C LYS A 379 35.20 8.58 -2.09
N LEU A 380 34.20 7.93 -1.49
CA LEU A 380 33.56 8.39 -0.28
C LEU A 380 33.54 7.27 0.78
N LYS A 381 33.92 7.61 2.00
CA LYS A 381 33.63 6.78 3.18
C LYS A 381 32.35 7.26 3.81
N VAL A 382 31.49 6.33 4.20
CA VAL A 382 30.18 6.57 4.81
C VAL A 382 30.27 6.18 6.28
N ASP A 383 29.90 7.11 7.17
CA ASP A 383 29.77 6.86 8.60
C ASP A 383 28.31 7.15 9.00
N ALA A 384 27.52 6.07 9.14
CA ALA A 384 26.09 6.17 9.48
C ALA A 384 25.94 6.34 11.00
N SER A 385 25.38 7.48 11.42
CA SER A 385 25.11 7.78 12.83
C SER A 385 23.68 7.37 13.25
N SER A 386 22.74 7.22 12.30
CA SER A 386 21.38 6.76 12.53
C SER A 386 20.76 6.23 11.24
N PRO A 387 19.55 5.65 11.26
CA PRO A 387 18.84 5.18 10.05
C PRO A 387 18.66 6.22 8.94
N THR A 388 18.69 7.51 9.29
CA THR A 388 18.46 8.62 8.37
C THR A 388 19.53 9.68 8.39
N GLN A 389 20.65 9.46 9.14
CA GLN A 389 21.74 10.42 9.25
C GLN A 389 23.08 9.75 9.04
N PHE A 390 23.97 10.42 8.32
CA PHE A 390 25.32 9.93 8.04
C PHE A 390 26.28 11.11 7.79
N LYS A 391 27.55 10.81 7.84
CA LYS A 391 28.62 11.71 7.46
C LYS A 391 29.44 11.08 6.33
N LEU A 392 29.83 11.91 5.36
CA LEU A 392 30.75 11.50 4.30
C LEU A 392 32.15 12.01 4.58
N THR A 393 33.13 11.22 4.16
CA THR A 393 34.53 11.64 4.12
C THR A 393 35.08 11.37 2.71
N TYR A 394 35.69 12.37 2.12
CA TYR A 394 36.36 12.24 0.82
C TYR A 394 37.66 11.42 0.97
N ASP A 395 37.87 10.43 0.08
CA ASP A 395 38.98 9.49 0.13
C ASP A 395 39.66 9.35 -1.23
N GLY A 396 39.70 10.41 -2.02
CA GLY A 396 40.47 10.48 -3.26
C GLY A 396 39.63 10.54 -4.53
N ALA A 397 40.29 10.93 -5.62
CA ALA A 397 39.72 11.05 -6.95
C ALA A 397 40.34 10.02 -7.92
N TYR A 398 39.50 9.44 -8.79
CA TYR A 398 39.91 8.37 -9.73
C TYR A 398 39.37 8.65 -11.13
N ASN A 399 39.90 7.96 -12.13
CA ASN A 399 39.56 8.12 -13.54
C ASN A 399 39.75 9.58 -13.99
N TYR A 400 38.67 10.27 -14.45
CA TYR A 400 38.71 11.70 -14.78
C TYR A 400 38.59 12.60 -13.53
N GLY A 401 38.41 12.04 -12.34
CA GLY A 401 38.28 12.80 -11.08
C GLY A 401 39.42 13.77 -10.81
N PRO A 402 40.73 13.35 -10.84
CA PRO A 402 41.86 14.26 -10.63
C PRO A 402 41.86 15.42 -11.61
N ARG A 403 41.54 15.18 -12.89
CA ARG A 403 41.49 16.21 -13.91
C ARG A 403 40.46 17.32 -13.59
N TYR A 404 39.21 16.93 -13.23
CA TYR A 404 38.19 17.91 -12.92
C TYR A 404 38.35 18.51 -11.54
N TRP A 405 39.02 17.81 -10.61
CA TRP A 405 39.42 18.36 -9.32
C TRP A 405 40.32 19.57 -9.44
N ASP A 406 41.33 19.48 -10.36
CA ASP A 406 42.28 20.56 -10.61
C ASP A 406 41.70 21.64 -11.52
N MET A 407 40.92 21.26 -12.52
CA MET A 407 40.37 22.14 -13.53
C MET A 407 39.16 22.97 -13.08
N CYS A 408 38.35 22.41 -12.18
CA CYS A 408 37.08 23.01 -11.73
C CYS A 408 37.12 23.22 -10.23
N PRO A 409 37.51 24.39 -9.68
CA PRO A 409 37.53 24.66 -8.24
C PRO A 409 36.16 24.41 -7.57
N SER A 410 35.06 24.61 -8.30
CA SER A 410 33.72 24.31 -7.78
C SER A 410 33.47 22.83 -7.52
N VAL A 411 34.25 21.91 -8.09
CA VAL A 411 34.22 20.48 -7.75
C VAL A 411 34.70 20.25 -6.32
N GLN A 412 35.79 20.89 -5.92
CA GLN A 412 36.32 20.81 -4.57
C GLN A 412 35.30 21.36 -3.56
N GLN A 413 34.71 22.51 -3.85
CA GLN A 413 33.66 23.13 -3.03
C GLN A 413 32.42 22.23 -2.92
N PHE A 414 32.02 21.57 -3.99
CA PHE A 414 30.88 20.64 -3.99
C PHE A 414 31.16 19.42 -3.09
N ILE A 415 32.34 18.83 -3.18
CA ILE A 415 32.76 17.71 -2.32
C ILE A 415 32.86 18.17 -0.87
N GLU A 416 33.42 19.36 -0.62
CA GLU A 416 33.45 19.96 0.73
C GLU A 416 32.05 20.18 1.29
N ALA A 417 31.10 20.70 0.51
CA ALA A 417 29.71 20.85 0.92
C ALA A 417 29.03 19.54 1.31
N LEU A 418 29.40 18.42 0.62
CA LEU A 418 28.91 17.08 0.97
C LEU A 418 29.54 16.50 2.23
N THR A 419 30.79 16.87 2.55
CA THR A 419 31.59 16.18 3.58
C THR A 419 31.78 17.00 4.86
N SER A 420 31.50 18.30 4.84
CA SER A 420 31.73 19.19 5.98
C SER A 420 30.72 19.05 7.11
N THR A 421 29.56 18.49 6.84
CA THR A 421 28.45 18.38 7.81
C THR A 421 27.80 17.00 7.77
N THR A 422 26.99 16.71 8.77
CA THR A 422 26.09 15.55 8.75
C THR A 422 25.00 15.76 7.73
N MET A 423 24.67 14.72 6.99
CA MET A 423 23.58 14.69 6.01
C MET A 423 22.37 13.99 6.59
N ASN A 424 21.18 14.51 6.31
CA ASN A 424 19.89 13.89 6.62
C ASN A 424 19.31 13.26 5.39
N LEU A 425 18.62 12.13 5.55
CA LEU A 425 17.84 11.48 4.51
C LEU A 425 16.35 11.55 4.83
N SER A 426 15.56 11.77 3.79
CA SER A 426 14.12 11.60 3.80
C SER A 426 13.64 11.00 2.48
N SER A 427 12.47 10.38 2.50
CA SER A 427 11.80 9.84 1.32
C SER A 427 10.31 10.01 1.47
N GLU A 428 9.59 10.21 0.37
CA GLU A 428 8.12 10.23 0.34
C GLU A 428 7.53 8.86 0.72
N SER A 429 8.30 7.79 0.53
CA SER A 429 7.94 6.43 0.92
C SER A 429 9.15 5.72 1.53
N LEU A 430 9.14 5.54 2.85
CA LEU A 430 10.17 4.76 3.53
C LEU A 430 10.16 3.29 3.07
N LEU A 431 8.97 2.75 2.84
CA LEU A 431 8.78 1.35 2.50
C LEU A 431 9.13 1.02 1.03
N SER A 432 9.22 2.05 0.16
CA SER A 432 9.65 1.91 -1.25
C SER A 432 10.33 3.19 -1.73
N PRO A 433 11.56 3.45 -1.28
CA PRO A 433 12.22 4.72 -1.52
C PRO A 433 12.83 4.81 -2.92
N VAL A 434 11.99 5.04 -3.94
CA VAL A 434 12.45 5.28 -5.33
C VAL A 434 13.09 6.65 -5.54
N LYS A 435 12.88 7.56 -4.59
CA LYS A 435 13.54 8.87 -4.49
C LYS A 435 13.97 9.09 -3.05
N ILE A 436 15.19 9.53 -2.86
CA ILE A 436 15.76 9.89 -1.56
C ILE A 436 16.27 11.33 -1.63
N THR A 437 15.78 12.17 -0.73
CA THR A 437 16.30 13.53 -0.52
C THR A 437 17.40 13.48 0.52
N MET A 438 18.58 13.93 0.12
CA MET A 438 19.75 14.10 0.97
C MET A 438 19.94 15.59 1.21
N SER A 439 19.91 16.05 2.46
CA SER A 439 20.08 17.47 2.83
C SER A 439 21.11 17.65 3.92
N GLN A 440 21.75 18.83 3.97
CA GLN A 440 22.66 19.18 5.05
C GLN A 440 21.87 19.38 6.35
N SER A 441 22.33 18.81 7.45
CA SER A 441 21.71 19.02 8.77
C SER A 441 21.80 20.49 9.24
N SER A 442 22.87 21.20 8.86
CA SER A 442 23.10 22.61 9.21
C SER A 442 22.30 23.58 8.35
N ASN A 443 21.92 23.20 7.13
CA ASN A 443 21.13 24.00 6.20
C ASN A 443 20.29 23.11 5.30
N PRO A 444 19.03 22.83 5.62
CA PRO A 444 18.16 21.94 4.85
C PRO A 444 17.82 22.45 3.43
N GLU A 445 18.02 23.74 3.13
CA GLU A 445 17.86 24.28 1.77
C GLU A 445 18.95 23.75 0.81
N ASN A 446 20.07 23.29 1.36
CA ASN A 446 21.13 22.58 0.63
C ASN A 446 20.77 21.11 0.53
N TYR A 447 20.09 20.72 -0.54
CA TYR A 447 19.64 19.33 -0.74
C TYR A 447 19.91 18.81 -2.16
N ILE A 448 19.94 17.50 -2.28
CA ILE A 448 19.97 16.76 -3.54
C ILE A 448 18.93 15.65 -3.48
N ILE A 449 18.10 15.53 -4.51
CA ILE A 449 17.17 14.42 -4.71
C ILE A 449 17.84 13.40 -5.61
N TRP A 450 18.01 12.22 -5.10
CA TRP A 450 18.53 11.04 -5.79
C TRP A 450 17.38 10.16 -6.25
N SER A 451 17.42 9.72 -7.49
CA SER A 451 16.45 8.78 -8.07
C SER A 451 17.17 7.52 -8.53
N LEU A 452 16.46 6.41 -8.43
CA LEU A 452 16.94 5.10 -8.85
C LEU A 452 17.03 4.96 -10.36
#